data_6638c8c9a126d7e1aedffa9fc37af941
#
_entry.id   6638c8c9a126d7e1aedffa9fc37af941
#
_cell.length_a   1.000
_cell.length_b   1.000
_cell.length_c   1.000
_cell.angle_alpha   90.00
_cell.angle_beta   90.00
_cell.angle_gamma   90.00
#
_symmetry.space_group_name_H-M   'P 1'
#
loop_
_entity.id
_entity.type
_entity.pdbx_description
1 polymer ?
#
loop_
_entity_poly.entity_id
_entity_poly.type
_entity_poly.pdbx_seq_one_letter_code
_entity_poly.pdbx_strand_id
1 'polypeptide(L)'
;MTAIAQLEENRTVEGVYAVAKKERLRTRNGAAYLALELVDPSGRISARVWNDVELLDGRFAEGDAVRVLGRVERFRDRLQLEVRALEPAEDVDPAGMAPALRRDADELEGFLEFLIAEISHEGLHDTVLRVVDKPTIASMRALPATPDGHHSYAGGLLEHTVGVATLCRETAHLHQRLRSDLLLAAALVHDVGRTLELGRGPVFRPTDEGRLLGHVHLGLRLIEERGAALDPGVRAELLHGVACHHDVRAARTAEAAVLYHANQLDAVAATRPVPA
;
A
#
# COMPACT_ATOMS: atom_id res chain seq x y z
N MET A 1 3.29 14.30 -21.51
CA MET A 1 3.82 14.42 -20.14
C MET A 1 4.88 13.34 -19.97
N THR A 2 6.05 13.68 -19.43
CA THR A 2 7.14 12.69 -19.26
C THR A 2 6.93 11.91 -17.98
N ALA A 3 6.77 10.60 -18.06
CA ALA A 3 6.59 9.72 -16.91
C ALA A 3 7.88 9.63 -16.08
N ILE A 4 7.77 9.53 -14.76
CA ILE A 4 8.94 9.46 -13.85
C ILE A 4 9.86 8.28 -14.21
N ALA A 5 9.30 7.13 -14.57
CA ALA A 5 10.08 5.96 -14.99
C ALA A 5 10.90 6.18 -16.30
N GLN A 6 10.60 7.24 -17.06
CA GLN A 6 11.28 7.58 -18.32
C GLN A 6 12.29 8.72 -18.15
N LEU A 7 12.49 9.20 -16.93
CA LEU A 7 13.43 10.29 -16.67
C LEU A 7 14.88 9.83 -16.80
N GLU A 8 15.63 10.55 -17.60
CA GLU A 8 17.06 10.30 -17.86
C GLU A 8 17.92 11.44 -17.29
N GLU A 9 19.10 11.09 -16.78
CA GLU A 9 20.07 12.05 -16.28
C GLU A 9 20.44 13.12 -17.33
N ASN A 10 20.63 14.34 -16.88
CA ASN A 10 21.00 15.50 -17.71
C ASN A 10 19.92 15.98 -18.69
N ARG A 11 18.68 15.49 -18.63
CA ARG A 11 17.57 15.98 -19.44
C ARG A 11 16.80 17.09 -18.71
N THR A 12 16.37 18.06 -19.49
CA THR A 12 15.32 19.01 -19.04
C THR A 12 13.97 18.40 -19.35
N VAL A 13 13.08 18.39 -18.37
CA VAL A 13 11.78 17.75 -18.45
C VAL A 13 10.68 18.69 -17.98
N GLU A 14 9.52 18.56 -18.60
CA GLU A 14 8.29 19.19 -18.18
C GLU A 14 7.24 18.09 -17.93
N GLY A 15 6.57 18.17 -16.78
CA GLY A 15 5.56 17.18 -16.41
C GLY A 15 4.62 17.68 -15.33
N VAL A 16 3.51 16.97 -15.16
CA VAL A 16 2.59 17.16 -14.04
C VAL A 16 2.74 15.96 -13.12
N TYR A 17 2.96 16.23 -11.83
CA TYR A 17 3.21 15.24 -10.80
C TYR A 17 2.40 15.59 -9.55
N ALA A 18 2.05 14.61 -8.73
CA ALA A 18 1.51 14.88 -7.42
C ALA A 18 2.62 15.03 -6.37
N VAL A 19 2.39 15.88 -5.39
CA VAL A 19 3.32 16.11 -4.28
C VAL A 19 3.04 15.10 -3.18
N ALA A 20 3.85 14.05 -3.09
CA ALA A 20 3.74 13.05 -2.03
C ALA A 20 4.28 13.55 -0.70
N LYS A 21 5.39 14.32 -0.74
CA LYS A 21 6.01 14.91 0.44
C LYS A 21 6.52 16.31 0.15
N LYS A 22 6.40 17.20 1.14
CA LYS A 22 6.90 18.57 1.08
C LYS A 22 7.52 18.97 2.41
N GLU A 23 8.79 19.31 2.39
CA GLU A 23 9.53 19.80 3.56
C GLU A 23 10.26 21.10 3.21
N ARG A 24 10.15 22.11 4.07
CA ARG A 24 10.96 23.30 3.99
C ARG A 24 12.21 23.12 4.86
N LEU A 25 13.35 23.11 4.22
CA LEU A 25 14.65 22.85 4.84
C LEU A 25 15.61 24.04 4.64
N ARG A 26 16.75 24.02 5.34
CA ARG A 26 17.82 24.98 5.17
C ARG A 26 19.12 24.29 4.81
N THR A 27 19.87 24.91 3.93
CA THR A 27 21.25 24.52 3.63
C THR A 27 22.18 24.84 4.81
N ARG A 28 23.41 24.32 4.79
CA ARG A 28 24.45 24.68 5.79
C ARG A 28 24.71 26.18 5.87
N ASN A 29 24.51 26.90 4.76
CA ASN A 29 24.71 28.35 4.69
C ASN A 29 23.43 29.15 5.04
N GLY A 30 22.38 28.48 5.55
CA GLY A 30 21.15 29.10 6.01
C GLY A 30 20.09 29.38 4.92
N ALA A 31 20.40 29.20 3.63
CA ALA A 31 19.44 29.39 2.54
C ALA A 31 18.29 28.37 2.62
N ALA A 32 17.04 28.83 2.50
CA ALA A 32 15.89 27.95 2.47
C ALA A 32 15.75 27.25 1.12
N TYR A 33 15.22 26.02 1.12
CA TYR A 33 14.80 25.29 -0.07
C TYR A 33 13.62 24.38 0.26
N LEU A 34 12.84 23.97 -0.77
CA LEU A 34 11.83 22.94 -0.62
C LEU A 34 12.39 21.59 -1.08
N ALA A 35 12.29 20.62 -0.21
CA ALA A 35 12.51 19.21 -0.54
C ALA A 35 11.16 18.58 -0.82
N LEU A 36 10.98 18.08 -2.04
CA LEU A 36 9.75 17.44 -2.48
C LEU A 36 10.00 15.98 -2.81
N GLU A 37 9.00 15.14 -2.61
CA GLU A 37 8.85 13.86 -3.29
C GLU A 37 7.67 13.99 -4.26
N LEU A 38 7.95 13.83 -5.53
CA LEU A 38 6.96 13.88 -6.61
C LEU A 38 6.63 12.47 -7.07
N VAL A 39 5.36 12.22 -7.38
CA VAL A 39 4.86 10.91 -7.80
C VAL A 39 3.98 11.03 -9.04
N ASP A 40 4.01 9.96 -9.84
CA ASP A 40 3.03 9.64 -10.88
C ASP A 40 2.78 8.13 -10.89
N PRO A 41 1.85 7.60 -11.71
CA PRO A 41 1.59 6.16 -11.75
C PRO A 41 2.81 5.29 -12.08
N SER A 42 3.86 5.85 -12.68
CA SER A 42 5.07 5.14 -13.06
C SER A 42 6.14 5.06 -11.96
N GLY A 43 6.03 5.89 -10.93
CA GLY A 43 6.99 5.88 -9.82
C GLY A 43 7.07 7.16 -9.01
N ARG A 44 8.21 7.36 -8.37
CA ARG A 44 8.52 8.52 -7.51
C ARG A 44 9.91 9.07 -7.76
N ILE A 45 10.07 10.38 -7.58
CA ILE A 45 11.36 11.07 -7.68
C ILE A 45 11.49 12.16 -6.62
N SER A 46 12.69 12.28 -6.03
CA SER A 46 13.01 13.42 -5.18
C SER A 46 13.19 14.67 -6.03
N ALA A 47 12.69 15.81 -5.55
CA ALA A 47 12.87 17.11 -6.22
C ALA A 47 13.35 18.18 -5.25
N ARG A 48 14.05 19.19 -5.76
CA ARG A 48 14.55 20.32 -5.00
C ARG A 48 14.18 21.63 -5.68
N VAL A 49 13.58 22.54 -4.90
CA VAL A 49 13.25 23.92 -5.32
C VAL A 49 14.16 24.87 -4.56
N TRP A 50 15.06 25.53 -5.28
CA TRP A 50 16.05 26.43 -4.69
C TRP A 50 15.64 27.91 -4.74
N ASN A 51 14.81 28.27 -5.71
CA ASN A 51 14.39 29.65 -5.96
C ASN A 51 12.94 29.86 -5.56
N ASP A 52 12.59 31.11 -5.27
CA ASP A 52 11.21 31.53 -4.96
C ASP A 52 10.50 30.73 -3.85
N VAL A 53 11.31 30.16 -2.92
CA VAL A 53 10.86 29.24 -1.88
C VAL A 53 9.71 29.83 -1.05
N GLU A 54 9.83 31.09 -0.64
CA GLU A 54 8.81 31.75 0.21
C GLU A 54 7.49 31.97 -0.54
N LEU A 55 7.57 32.27 -1.85
CA LEU A 55 6.41 32.42 -2.70
C LEU A 55 5.71 31.08 -2.95
N LEU A 56 6.49 30.04 -3.19
CA LEU A 56 5.98 28.71 -3.56
C LEU A 56 5.48 27.91 -2.36
N ASP A 57 6.07 28.14 -1.17
CA ASP A 57 5.73 27.36 0.02
C ASP A 57 4.25 27.44 0.42
N GLY A 58 3.60 28.58 0.16
CA GLY A 58 2.16 28.78 0.45
C GLY A 58 1.22 28.40 -0.69
N ARG A 59 1.72 28.00 -1.88
CA ARG A 59 0.88 27.83 -3.07
C ARG A 59 0.36 26.43 -3.32
N PHE A 60 0.98 25.44 -2.73
CA PHE A 60 0.59 24.03 -2.85
C PHE A 60 0.92 23.25 -1.58
N ALA A 61 0.24 22.15 -1.36
CA ALA A 61 0.41 21.23 -0.25
C ALA A 61 0.73 19.82 -0.73
N GLU A 62 1.06 18.95 0.23
CA GLU A 62 1.12 17.51 -0.05
C GLU A 62 -0.28 17.03 -0.46
N GLY A 63 -0.33 16.24 -1.51
CA GLY A 63 -1.57 15.76 -2.14
C GLY A 63 -1.98 16.55 -3.37
N ASP A 64 -1.46 17.77 -3.56
CA ASP A 64 -1.78 18.58 -4.74
C ASP A 64 -1.01 18.12 -5.99
N ALA A 65 -1.58 18.38 -7.16
CA ALA A 65 -0.87 18.26 -8.43
C ALA A 65 -0.10 19.54 -8.75
N VAL A 66 1.13 19.39 -9.25
CA VAL A 66 1.99 20.51 -9.66
C VAL A 66 2.57 20.25 -11.05
N ARG A 67 2.59 21.31 -11.87
CA ARG A 67 3.33 21.35 -13.13
C ARG A 67 4.75 21.78 -12.84
N VAL A 68 5.71 20.99 -13.28
CA VAL A 68 7.13 21.19 -12.97
C VAL A 68 7.94 21.22 -14.26
N LEU A 69 8.77 22.25 -14.39
CA LEU A 69 9.87 22.29 -15.34
C LEU A 69 11.17 22.17 -14.55
N GLY A 70 12.02 21.22 -14.89
CA GLY A 70 13.26 20.98 -14.16
C GLY A 70 14.29 20.21 -14.95
N ARG A 71 15.47 20.04 -14.36
CA ARG A 71 16.57 19.23 -14.89
C ARG A 71 16.73 17.98 -14.03
N VAL A 72 16.87 16.84 -14.68
CA VAL A 72 17.17 15.57 -14.00
C VAL A 72 18.67 15.49 -13.75
N GLU A 73 19.05 15.28 -12.50
CA GLU A 73 20.45 15.18 -12.05
C GLU A 73 20.64 13.88 -11.26
N ARG A 74 21.88 13.47 -11.06
CA ARG A 74 22.23 12.36 -10.18
C ARG A 74 22.79 12.88 -8.87
N PHE A 75 22.16 12.49 -7.76
CA PHE A 75 22.63 12.78 -6.43
C PHE A 75 22.69 11.51 -5.58
N ARG A 76 23.90 11.14 -5.09
CA ARG A 76 24.14 9.91 -4.30
C ARG A 76 23.54 8.65 -4.97
N ASP A 77 23.87 8.46 -6.25
CA ASP A 77 23.43 7.32 -7.09
C ASP A 77 21.91 7.23 -7.33
N ARG A 78 21.15 8.28 -7.04
CA ARG A 78 19.71 8.37 -7.35
C ARG A 78 19.43 9.56 -8.25
N LEU A 79 18.45 9.41 -9.14
CA LEU A 79 17.98 10.54 -9.92
C LEU A 79 17.20 11.50 -8.99
N GLN A 80 17.41 12.79 -9.22
CA GLN A 80 16.77 13.89 -8.53
C GLN A 80 16.36 14.95 -9.56
N LEU A 81 15.24 15.63 -9.35
CA LEU A 81 14.78 16.71 -10.20
C LEU A 81 15.18 18.06 -9.55
N GLU A 82 16.06 18.81 -10.22
CA GLU A 82 16.28 20.20 -9.89
C GLU A 82 15.20 21.05 -10.54
N VAL A 83 14.30 21.59 -9.73
CA VAL A 83 13.13 22.33 -10.19
C VAL A 83 13.53 23.76 -10.55
N ARG A 84 13.22 24.20 -11.79
CA ARG A 84 13.43 25.55 -12.28
C ARG A 84 12.18 26.40 -12.24
N ALA A 85 11.02 25.78 -12.51
CA ALA A 85 9.72 26.39 -12.35
C ALA A 85 8.73 25.37 -11.82
N LEU A 86 7.81 25.83 -10.98
CA LEU A 86 6.74 25.03 -10.41
C LEU A 86 5.48 25.89 -10.28
N GLU A 87 4.35 25.34 -10.68
CA GLU A 87 3.04 25.95 -10.49
C GLU A 87 2.00 24.87 -10.09
N PRO A 88 0.97 25.20 -9.31
CA PRO A 88 -0.16 24.32 -9.08
C PRO A 88 -0.83 23.93 -10.39
N ALA A 89 -1.23 22.67 -10.52
CA ALA A 89 -1.97 22.14 -11.67
C ALA A 89 -3.43 21.89 -11.27
N GLU A 90 -4.20 22.95 -11.09
CA GLU A 90 -5.59 22.91 -10.61
C GLU A 90 -6.54 22.20 -11.61
N ASP A 91 -6.12 22.06 -12.86
CA ASP A 91 -6.82 21.38 -13.94
C ASP A 91 -6.67 19.86 -13.93
N VAL A 92 -5.89 19.31 -13.00
CA VAL A 92 -5.56 17.87 -12.92
C VAL A 92 -6.00 17.31 -11.58
N ASP A 93 -6.80 16.22 -11.61
CA ASP A 93 -7.14 15.45 -10.41
C ASP A 93 -5.93 14.63 -9.96
N PRO A 94 -5.36 14.92 -8.78
CA PRO A 94 -4.20 14.18 -8.27
C PRO A 94 -4.55 12.75 -7.82
N ALA A 95 -5.81 12.38 -7.67
CA ALA A 95 -6.22 11.08 -7.12
C ALA A 95 -5.68 9.88 -7.94
N GLY A 96 -5.51 10.06 -9.25
CA GLY A 96 -4.94 9.04 -10.13
C GLY A 96 -3.42 9.04 -10.25
N MET A 97 -2.70 9.86 -9.47
CA MET A 97 -1.25 10.03 -9.57
C MET A 97 -0.45 9.21 -8.54
N ALA A 98 -1.09 8.37 -7.73
CA ALA A 98 -0.35 7.43 -6.89
C ALA A 98 0.48 6.47 -7.75
N PRO A 99 1.70 6.08 -7.33
CA PRO A 99 2.39 4.95 -7.94
C PRO A 99 1.45 3.75 -8.02
N ALA A 100 1.45 3.04 -9.15
CA ALA A 100 0.48 1.99 -9.41
C ALA A 100 1.16 0.62 -9.50
N LEU A 101 0.36 -0.42 -9.28
CA LEU A 101 0.69 -1.81 -9.48
C LEU A 101 1.27 -2.05 -10.89
N ARG A 102 2.34 -2.85 -10.98
CA ARG A 102 2.95 -3.25 -12.27
C ARG A 102 2.34 -4.52 -12.84
N ARG A 103 1.75 -5.37 -11.99
CA ARG A 103 1.03 -6.57 -12.40
C ARG A 103 -0.38 -6.21 -12.86
N ASP A 104 -0.98 -7.10 -13.64
CA ASP A 104 -2.37 -6.96 -14.03
C ASP A 104 -3.28 -7.13 -12.79
N ALA A 105 -4.08 -6.10 -12.51
CA ALA A 105 -4.98 -6.11 -11.35
C ALA A 105 -6.15 -7.10 -11.53
N ASP A 106 -6.58 -7.35 -12.78
CA ASP A 106 -7.65 -8.32 -13.05
C ASP A 106 -7.14 -9.75 -12.89
N GLU A 107 -5.86 -10.01 -13.24
CA GLU A 107 -5.21 -11.29 -12.95
C GLU A 107 -5.13 -11.54 -11.44
N LEU A 108 -4.72 -10.52 -10.65
CA LEU A 108 -4.66 -10.64 -9.18
C LEU A 108 -6.03 -10.85 -8.55
N GLU A 109 -7.07 -10.18 -9.04
CA GLU A 109 -8.45 -10.39 -8.60
C GLU A 109 -8.91 -11.81 -8.90
N GLY A 110 -8.60 -12.35 -10.10
CA GLY A 110 -8.87 -13.75 -10.43
C GLY A 110 -8.15 -14.74 -9.50
N PHE A 111 -6.90 -14.45 -9.09
CA PHE A 111 -6.20 -15.25 -8.08
C PHE A 111 -6.86 -15.13 -6.69
N LEU A 112 -7.31 -13.95 -6.31
CA LEU A 112 -8.05 -13.76 -5.05
C LEU A 112 -9.33 -14.61 -5.03
N GLU A 113 -10.13 -14.56 -6.10
CA GLU A 113 -11.35 -15.37 -6.26
C GLU A 113 -11.05 -16.87 -6.21
N PHE A 114 -9.99 -17.31 -6.90
CA PHE A 114 -9.54 -18.70 -6.86
C PHE A 114 -9.18 -19.14 -5.43
N LEU A 115 -8.43 -18.34 -4.68
CA LEU A 115 -8.04 -18.64 -3.29
C LEU A 115 -9.25 -18.68 -2.36
N ILE A 116 -10.24 -17.80 -2.55
CA ILE A 116 -11.49 -17.83 -1.80
C ILE A 116 -12.26 -19.14 -2.06
N ALA A 117 -12.34 -19.57 -3.33
CA ALA A 117 -13.05 -20.79 -3.73
C ALA A 117 -12.39 -22.08 -3.19
N GLU A 118 -11.11 -22.06 -2.80
CA GLU A 118 -10.44 -23.20 -2.18
C GLU A 118 -10.85 -23.46 -0.71
N ILE A 119 -11.53 -22.51 -0.06
CA ILE A 119 -12.03 -22.69 1.31
C ILE A 119 -13.24 -23.62 1.30
N SER A 120 -13.06 -24.84 1.80
CA SER A 120 -14.12 -25.86 1.85
C SER A 120 -15.07 -25.69 3.04
N HIS A 121 -14.62 -25.08 4.13
CA HIS A 121 -15.46 -24.82 5.31
C HIS A 121 -16.47 -23.71 5.03
N GLU A 122 -17.74 -24.06 4.87
CA GLU A 122 -18.84 -23.18 4.44
C GLU A 122 -18.89 -21.84 5.20
N GLY A 123 -18.84 -21.87 6.53
CA GLY A 123 -18.90 -20.65 7.34
C GLY A 123 -17.68 -19.73 7.17
N LEU A 124 -16.45 -20.27 6.97
CA LEU A 124 -15.26 -19.48 6.68
C LEU A 124 -15.33 -18.89 5.28
N HIS A 125 -15.74 -19.68 4.28
CA HIS A 125 -15.94 -19.24 2.91
C HIS A 125 -16.94 -18.08 2.85
N ASP A 126 -18.12 -18.25 3.45
CA ASP A 126 -19.16 -17.22 3.50
C ASP A 126 -18.67 -15.95 4.23
N THR A 127 -17.90 -16.10 5.30
CA THR A 127 -17.30 -14.97 6.02
C THR A 127 -16.37 -14.19 5.10
N VAL A 128 -15.47 -14.87 4.41
CA VAL A 128 -14.52 -14.21 3.49
C VAL A 128 -15.26 -13.51 2.35
N LEU A 129 -16.26 -14.15 1.73
CA LEU A 129 -17.09 -13.54 0.66
C LEU A 129 -17.82 -12.26 1.11
N ARG A 130 -18.29 -12.22 2.35
CA ARG A 130 -18.98 -11.03 2.89
C ARG A 130 -18.02 -9.91 3.28
N VAL A 131 -16.83 -10.26 3.74
CA VAL A 131 -15.81 -9.30 4.15
C VAL A 131 -15.07 -8.76 2.94
N VAL A 132 -14.68 -9.62 2.01
CA VAL A 132 -13.98 -9.29 0.77
C VAL A 132 -14.99 -9.15 -0.38
N ASP A 133 -15.99 -8.29 -0.17
CA ASP A 133 -17.02 -7.98 -1.16
C ASP A 133 -16.49 -7.05 -2.27
N LYS A 134 -17.29 -6.83 -3.33
CA LYS A 134 -16.92 -5.98 -4.46
C LYS A 134 -16.42 -4.57 -4.04
N PRO A 135 -17.08 -3.84 -3.11
CA PRO A 135 -16.56 -2.57 -2.60
C PRO A 135 -15.19 -2.70 -1.91
N THR A 136 -14.99 -3.78 -1.15
CA THR A 136 -13.70 -4.08 -0.48
C THR A 136 -12.61 -4.35 -1.52
N ILE A 137 -12.86 -5.19 -2.51
CA ILE A 137 -11.93 -5.46 -3.62
C ILE A 137 -11.58 -4.17 -4.37
N ALA A 138 -12.57 -3.33 -4.69
CA ALA A 138 -12.32 -2.03 -5.33
C ALA A 138 -11.44 -1.11 -4.47
N SER A 139 -11.54 -1.21 -3.14
CA SER A 139 -10.65 -0.49 -2.22
C SER A 139 -9.25 -1.11 -2.20
N MET A 140 -9.13 -2.43 -2.18
CA MET A 140 -7.83 -3.12 -2.23
C MET A 140 -7.07 -2.82 -3.53
N ARG A 141 -7.76 -2.65 -4.66
CA ARG A 141 -7.17 -2.22 -5.95
C ARG A 141 -6.68 -0.76 -5.94
N ALA A 142 -7.20 0.07 -5.05
CA ALA A 142 -6.87 1.49 -4.99
C ALA A 142 -5.86 1.85 -3.88
N LEU A 143 -5.63 0.95 -2.92
CA LEU A 143 -4.87 1.23 -1.71
C LEU A 143 -3.55 0.43 -1.66
N PRO A 144 -2.53 0.96 -0.97
CA PRO A 144 -1.30 0.25 -0.67
C PRO A 144 -1.48 -0.73 0.49
N ALA A 145 -0.57 -1.70 0.62
CA ALA A 145 -0.47 -2.50 1.84
C ALA A 145 0.06 -1.65 3.00
N THR A 146 1.02 -0.77 2.72
CA THR A 146 1.54 0.20 3.71
C THR A 146 1.77 1.56 3.04
N PRO A 147 1.60 2.69 3.74
CA PRO A 147 1.86 4.01 3.16
C PRO A 147 3.30 4.20 2.67
N ASP A 148 4.31 3.73 3.44
CA ASP A 148 5.74 4.02 3.23
C ASP A 148 6.63 2.76 3.28
N GLY A 149 6.08 1.55 3.11
CA GLY A 149 6.83 0.31 3.24
C GLY A 149 6.77 -0.56 1.99
N HIS A 150 6.50 -1.86 2.21
CA HIS A 150 6.27 -2.81 1.15
C HIS A 150 4.93 -2.54 0.46
N HIS A 151 4.86 -2.83 -0.83
CA HIS A 151 3.66 -2.62 -1.64
C HIS A 151 3.02 -1.24 -1.47
N SER A 152 3.86 -0.16 -1.38
CA SER A 152 3.38 1.21 -1.14
C SER A 152 2.97 1.91 -2.45
N TYR A 153 1.98 1.33 -3.13
CA TYR A 153 1.39 1.80 -4.40
C TYR A 153 -0.07 1.37 -4.50
N ALA A 154 -0.84 2.01 -5.36
CA ALA A 154 -2.22 1.63 -5.63
C ALA A 154 -2.30 0.19 -6.15
N GLY A 155 -3.14 -0.63 -5.54
CA GLY A 155 -3.22 -2.09 -5.78
C GLY A 155 -2.26 -2.92 -4.93
N GLY A 156 -1.37 -2.29 -4.17
CA GLY A 156 -0.41 -2.97 -3.31
C GLY A 156 -1.07 -3.83 -2.23
N LEU A 157 -2.23 -3.40 -1.71
CA LEU A 157 -3.00 -4.20 -0.75
C LEU A 157 -3.54 -5.49 -1.37
N LEU A 158 -4.02 -5.44 -2.61
CA LEU A 158 -4.48 -6.62 -3.33
C LEU A 158 -3.32 -7.59 -3.58
N GLU A 159 -2.20 -7.09 -4.09
CA GLU A 159 -1.02 -7.92 -4.39
C GLU A 159 -0.46 -8.57 -3.13
N HIS A 160 -0.33 -7.83 -2.03
CA HIS A 160 0.09 -8.33 -0.73
C HIS A 160 -0.85 -9.43 -0.19
N THR A 161 -2.16 -9.18 -0.22
CA THR A 161 -3.15 -10.15 0.25
C THR A 161 -3.06 -11.47 -0.54
N VAL A 162 -2.98 -11.40 -1.86
CA VAL A 162 -2.80 -12.59 -2.73
C VAL A 162 -1.47 -13.29 -2.44
N GLY A 163 -0.39 -12.52 -2.28
CA GLY A 163 0.94 -13.06 -1.94
C GLY A 163 0.94 -13.84 -0.63
N VAL A 164 0.45 -13.21 0.45
CA VAL A 164 0.37 -13.83 1.78
C VAL A 164 -0.55 -15.07 1.78
N ALA A 165 -1.72 -14.97 1.13
CA ALA A 165 -2.66 -16.09 1.05
C ALA A 165 -2.06 -17.27 0.26
N THR A 166 -1.32 -17.00 -0.83
CA THR A 166 -0.60 -18.03 -1.59
C THR A 166 0.47 -18.72 -0.74
N LEU A 167 1.29 -17.97 0.01
CA LEU A 167 2.29 -18.53 0.92
C LEU A 167 1.65 -19.40 2.01
N CYS A 168 0.53 -18.95 2.58
CA CYS A 168 -0.22 -19.72 3.57
C CYS A 168 -0.79 -21.02 2.99
N ARG A 169 -1.37 -20.97 1.79
CA ARG A 169 -1.89 -22.10 1.06
C ARG A 169 -0.81 -23.17 0.81
N GLU A 170 0.32 -22.77 0.23
CA GLU A 170 1.42 -23.69 -0.05
C GLU A 170 2.00 -24.28 1.23
N THR A 171 2.09 -23.50 2.29
CA THR A 171 2.53 -23.98 3.60
C THR A 171 1.56 -25.02 4.17
N ALA A 172 0.25 -24.80 4.06
CA ALA A 172 -0.77 -25.75 4.51
C ALA A 172 -0.72 -27.07 3.70
N HIS A 173 -0.46 -27.02 2.40
CA HIS A 173 -0.28 -28.22 1.57
C HIS A 173 0.93 -29.06 2.01
N LEU A 174 2.02 -28.42 2.41
CA LEU A 174 3.21 -29.09 2.91
C LEU A 174 3.03 -29.66 4.33
N HIS A 175 2.16 -29.06 5.13
CA HIS A 175 2.00 -29.35 6.55
C HIS A 175 0.55 -29.66 6.91
N GLN A 176 0.11 -30.89 6.67
CA GLN A 176 -1.28 -31.36 6.87
C GLN A 176 -1.84 -31.24 8.32
N ARG A 177 -1.02 -30.84 9.29
CA ARG A 177 -1.46 -30.52 10.65
C ARG A 177 -2.12 -29.14 10.74
N LEU A 178 -1.85 -28.27 9.78
CA LEU A 178 -2.48 -26.95 9.70
C LEU A 178 -3.92 -27.10 9.22
N ARG A 179 -4.79 -26.31 9.78
CA ARG A 179 -6.18 -26.17 9.32
C ARG A 179 -6.20 -25.21 8.12
N SER A 180 -6.08 -25.79 6.92
CA SER A 180 -5.90 -25.05 5.66
C SER A 180 -6.94 -23.95 5.47
N ASP A 181 -8.24 -24.29 5.67
CA ASP A 181 -9.34 -23.34 5.47
C ASP A 181 -9.27 -22.17 6.45
N LEU A 182 -8.90 -22.40 7.70
CA LEU A 182 -8.75 -21.36 8.71
C LEU A 182 -7.58 -20.45 8.40
N LEU A 183 -6.42 -21.04 8.04
CA LEU A 183 -5.21 -20.29 7.68
C LEU A 183 -5.45 -19.44 6.42
N LEU A 184 -6.08 -20.02 5.40
CA LEU A 184 -6.36 -19.32 4.16
C LEU A 184 -7.38 -18.20 4.36
N ALA A 185 -8.46 -18.45 5.12
CA ALA A 185 -9.43 -17.42 5.46
C ALA A 185 -8.79 -16.27 6.23
N ALA A 186 -7.98 -16.58 7.24
CA ALA A 186 -7.25 -15.56 8.01
C ALA A 186 -6.31 -14.74 7.12
N ALA A 187 -5.59 -15.38 6.20
CA ALA A 187 -4.68 -14.71 5.26
C ALA A 187 -5.44 -13.76 4.30
N LEU A 188 -6.62 -14.16 3.82
CA LEU A 188 -7.43 -13.33 2.91
C LEU A 188 -8.04 -12.10 3.58
N VAL A 189 -8.22 -12.12 4.90
CA VAL A 189 -8.84 -10.99 5.63
C VAL A 189 -7.89 -10.27 6.59
N HIS A 190 -6.62 -10.68 6.72
CA HIS A 190 -5.72 -10.15 7.76
C HIS A 190 -5.55 -8.64 7.71
N ASP A 191 -5.44 -8.08 6.52
CA ASP A 191 -5.19 -6.65 6.27
C ASP A 191 -6.42 -5.91 5.71
N VAL A 192 -7.62 -6.51 5.75
CA VAL A 192 -8.85 -5.89 5.23
C VAL A 192 -9.16 -4.54 5.88
N GLY A 193 -8.74 -4.34 7.13
CA GLY A 193 -8.90 -3.08 7.85
C GLY A 193 -8.14 -1.90 7.22
N ARG A 194 -7.15 -2.15 6.35
CA ARG A 194 -6.48 -1.10 5.55
C ARG A 194 -7.46 -0.35 4.67
N THR A 195 -8.54 -1.00 4.23
CA THR A 195 -9.59 -0.36 3.42
C THR A 195 -10.37 0.71 4.16
N LEU A 196 -10.33 0.71 5.49
CA LEU A 196 -10.91 1.71 6.38
C LEU A 196 -9.85 2.64 6.98
N GLU A 197 -8.63 2.12 7.18
CA GLU A 197 -7.52 2.89 7.74
C GLU A 197 -7.00 3.96 6.80
N LEU A 198 -6.94 3.68 5.50
CA LEU A 198 -6.27 4.55 4.53
C LEU A 198 -7.27 5.24 3.60
N GLY A 199 -7.00 6.52 3.34
CA GLY A 199 -7.67 7.30 2.31
C GLY A 199 -7.04 7.09 0.94
N ARG A 200 -7.87 7.23 -0.12
CA ARG A 200 -7.41 7.19 -1.52
C ARG A 200 -6.77 8.53 -1.90
N GLY A 201 -5.80 8.51 -2.79
CA GLY A 201 -5.16 9.71 -3.32
C GLY A 201 -3.71 9.45 -3.71
N PRO A 202 -3.00 10.50 -4.17
CA PRO A 202 -1.58 10.39 -4.52
C PRO A 202 -0.69 10.18 -3.29
N VAL A 203 -1.23 10.50 -2.10
CA VAL A 203 -0.62 10.26 -0.80
C VAL A 203 -1.58 9.44 0.04
N PHE A 204 -1.18 8.26 0.42
CA PHE A 204 -1.99 7.36 1.23
C PHE A 204 -1.92 7.77 2.70
N ARG A 205 -2.85 8.63 3.12
CA ARG A 205 -2.93 9.11 4.50
C ARG A 205 -3.92 8.30 5.31
N PRO A 206 -3.64 8.06 6.60
CA PRO A 206 -4.65 7.49 7.48
C PRO A 206 -5.88 8.40 7.55
N THR A 207 -7.06 7.80 7.54
CA THR A 207 -8.31 8.46 7.93
C THR A 207 -8.25 8.85 9.41
N ASP A 208 -9.16 9.69 9.89
CA ASP A 208 -9.19 10.02 11.33
C ASP A 208 -9.40 8.78 12.20
N GLU A 209 -10.28 7.89 11.78
CA GLU A 209 -10.52 6.62 12.47
C GLU A 209 -9.30 5.68 12.34
N GLY A 210 -8.69 5.61 11.16
CA GLY A 210 -7.48 4.83 10.91
C GLY A 210 -6.31 5.22 11.80
N ARG A 211 -6.11 6.53 11.98
CA ARG A 211 -5.05 7.07 12.85
C ARG A 211 -5.22 6.71 14.32
N LEU A 212 -6.47 6.59 14.79
CA LEU A 212 -6.78 6.30 16.19
C LEU A 212 -6.81 4.79 16.49
N LEU A 213 -7.35 3.99 15.58
CA LEU A 213 -7.63 2.57 15.82
C LEU A 213 -6.66 1.62 15.13
N GLY A 214 -6.11 2.03 13.98
CA GLY A 214 -5.26 1.18 13.15
C GLY A 214 -6.01 0.03 12.47
N HIS A 215 -5.40 -0.52 11.41
CA HIS A 215 -6.05 -1.52 10.54
C HIS A 215 -6.41 -2.82 11.25
N VAL A 216 -5.62 -3.28 12.24
CA VAL A 216 -5.93 -4.53 12.95
C VAL A 216 -7.29 -4.42 13.64
N HIS A 217 -7.50 -3.36 14.41
CA HIS A 217 -8.78 -3.17 15.12
C HIS A 217 -9.94 -2.96 14.14
N LEU A 218 -9.73 -2.15 13.10
CA LEU A 218 -10.73 -1.90 12.07
C LEU A 218 -11.09 -3.19 11.30
N GLY A 219 -10.09 -4.03 11.01
CA GLY A 219 -10.28 -5.33 10.36
C GLY A 219 -11.07 -6.31 11.23
N LEU A 220 -10.73 -6.43 12.52
CA LEU A 220 -11.47 -7.26 13.46
C LEU A 220 -12.94 -6.84 13.54
N ARG A 221 -13.20 -5.54 13.68
CA ARG A 221 -14.56 -4.99 13.68
C ARG A 221 -15.31 -5.34 12.39
N LEU A 222 -14.69 -5.14 11.24
CA LEU A 222 -15.31 -5.45 9.94
C LEU A 222 -15.66 -6.93 9.79
N ILE A 223 -14.78 -7.83 10.26
CA ILE A 223 -15.01 -9.28 10.25
C ILE A 223 -16.18 -9.64 11.19
N GLU A 224 -16.27 -9.03 12.36
CA GLU A 224 -17.37 -9.28 13.31
C GLU A 224 -18.70 -8.74 12.80
N GLU A 225 -18.73 -7.57 12.17
CA GLU A 225 -19.94 -6.94 11.65
C GLU A 225 -20.50 -7.64 10.41
N ARG A 226 -19.63 -8.11 9.51
CA ARG A 226 -20.04 -8.66 8.20
C ARG A 226 -19.94 -10.17 8.11
N GLY A 227 -19.14 -10.80 8.96
CA GLY A 227 -18.90 -12.24 8.92
C GLY A 227 -20.17 -13.06 9.05
N ALA A 228 -20.15 -14.28 8.51
CA ALA A 228 -21.20 -15.25 8.68
C ALA A 228 -21.26 -15.77 10.13
N ALA A 229 -22.34 -16.44 10.47
CA ALA A 229 -22.43 -17.16 11.73
C ALA A 229 -21.41 -18.31 11.72
N LEU A 230 -20.36 -18.16 12.50
CA LEU A 230 -19.33 -19.17 12.73
C LEU A 230 -19.50 -19.83 14.09
N ASP A 231 -19.09 -21.10 14.18
CA ASP A 231 -18.86 -21.70 15.49
C ASP A 231 -17.96 -20.78 16.34
N PRO A 232 -18.29 -20.57 17.64
CA PRO A 232 -17.54 -19.63 18.47
C PRO A 232 -16.03 -19.89 18.53
N GLY A 233 -15.62 -21.18 18.50
CA GLY A 233 -14.21 -21.57 18.50
C GLY A 233 -13.53 -21.19 17.18
N VAL A 234 -14.13 -21.50 16.04
CA VAL A 234 -13.62 -21.15 14.70
C VAL A 234 -13.52 -19.63 14.54
N ARG A 235 -14.56 -18.90 14.97
CA ARG A 235 -14.53 -17.43 14.96
C ARG A 235 -13.40 -16.87 15.81
N ALA A 236 -13.22 -17.38 17.03
CA ALA A 236 -12.15 -16.91 17.91
C ALA A 236 -10.76 -17.14 17.31
N GLU A 237 -10.54 -18.28 16.67
CA GLU A 237 -9.27 -18.59 16.02
C GLU A 237 -9.04 -17.75 14.75
N LEU A 238 -10.06 -17.46 13.95
CA LEU A 238 -9.96 -16.55 12.81
C LEU A 238 -9.57 -15.14 13.26
N LEU A 239 -10.28 -14.58 14.23
CA LEU A 239 -9.99 -13.26 14.80
C LEU A 239 -8.61 -13.24 15.47
N HIS A 240 -8.22 -14.33 16.13
CA HIS A 240 -6.89 -14.47 16.74
C HIS A 240 -5.78 -14.38 15.68
N GLY A 241 -5.91 -15.09 14.56
CA GLY A 241 -4.94 -15.00 13.44
C GLY A 241 -4.77 -13.56 12.96
N VAL A 242 -5.90 -12.86 12.74
CA VAL A 242 -5.91 -11.44 12.32
C VAL A 242 -5.31 -10.53 13.41
N ALA A 243 -5.64 -10.75 14.69
CA ALA A 243 -5.12 -9.94 15.79
C ALA A 243 -3.60 -10.05 15.97
N CYS A 244 -3.01 -11.22 15.63
CA CYS A 244 -1.60 -11.53 15.90
C CYS A 244 -0.67 -11.38 14.68
N HIS A 245 -1.18 -11.03 13.49
CA HIS A 245 -0.38 -11.09 12.26
C HIS A 245 0.83 -10.13 12.23
N HIS A 246 0.97 -9.26 13.23
CA HIS A 246 2.14 -8.40 13.46
C HIS A 246 2.96 -8.79 14.71
N ASP A 247 2.48 -9.71 15.55
CA ASP A 247 3.19 -10.13 16.77
C ASP A 247 3.15 -11.65 16.96
N VAL A 248 4.21 -12.31 16.53
CA VAL A 248 4.34 -13.76 16.67
C VAL A 248 4.33 -14.24 18.13
N ARG A 249 4.71 -13.39 19.09
CA ARG A 249 4.71 -13.75 20.52
C ARG A 249 3.29 -13.86 21.08
N ALA A 250 2.34 -13.15 20.47
CA ALA A 250 0.93 -13.25 20.80
C ALA A 250 0.27 -14.49 20.18
N ALA A 251 0.84 -15.10 19.12
CA ALA A 251 0.27 -16.25 18.43
C ALA A 251 0.17 -17.48 19.37
N ARG A 252 -1.05 -18.04 19.47
CA ARG A 252 -1.36 -19.23 20.30
C ARG A 252 -1.72 -20.45 19.45
N THR A 253 -1.82 -20.29 18.14
CA THR A 253 -2.08 -21.37 17.18
C THR A 253 -0.97 -21.43 16.14
N ALA A 254 -0.77 -22.59 15.52
CA ALA A 254 0.21 -22.74 14.45
C ALA A 254 -0.18 -21.88 13.23
N GLU A 255 -1.47 -21.78 12.93
CA GLU A 255 -2.01 -20.97 11.83
C GLU A 255 -1.68 -19.49 12.03
N ALA A 256 -1.87 -18.92 13.23
CA ALA A 256 -1.53 -17.54 13.52
C ALA A 256 -0.03 -17.27 13.38
N ALA A 257 0.82 -18.20 13.81
CA ALA A 257 2.28 -18.09 13.66
C ALA A 257 2.69 -18.18 12.18
N VAL A 258 2.10 -19.09 11.41
CA VAL A 258 2.35 -19.23 9.96
C VAL A 258 1.92 -17.98 9.22
N LEU A 259 0.74 -17.43 9.52
CA LEU A 259 0.27 -16.18 8.93
C LEU A 259 1.24 -15.01 9.19
N TYR A 260 1.72 -14.87 10.43
CA TYR A 260 2.73 -13.86 10.75
C TYR A 260 3.99 -14.03 9.86
N HIS A 261 4.53 -15.24 9.74
CA HIS A 261 5.74 -15.47 8.95
C HIS A 261 5.51 -15.28 7.45
N ALA A 262 4.35 -15.67 6.92
CA ALA A 262 3.98 -15.44 5.52
C ALA A 262 3.88 -13.94 5.22
N ASN A 263 3.24 -13.16 6.11
CA ASN A 263 3.16 -11.71 6.04
C ASN A 263 4.55 -11.06 6.02
N GLN A 264 5.45 -11.46 6.94
CA GLN A 264 6.82 -10.95 6.97
C GLN A 264 7.63 -11.34 5.73
N LEU A 265 7.45 -12.56 5.22
CA LEU A 265 8.17 -13.04 4.04
C LEU A 265 7.79 -12.25 2.80
N ASP A 266 6.50 -12.02 2.56
CA ASP A 266 6.01 -11.20 1.45
C ASP A 266 6.52 -9.75 1.56
N ALA A 267 6.43 -9.14 2.73
CA ALA A 267 6.94 -7.80 2.99
C ALA A 267 8.45 -7.65 2.68
N VAL A 268 9.26 -8.62 3.11
CA VAL A 268 10.72 -8.62 2.84
C VAL A 268 11.01 -8.83 1.36
N ALA A 269 10.29 -9.73 0.69
CA ALA A 269 10.46 -10.00 -0.72
C ALA A 269 10.13 -8.77 -1.58
N ALA A 270 9.06 -8.05 -1.24
CA ALA A 270 8.63 -6.85 -1.95
C ALA A 270 9.56 -5.63 -1.76
N THR A 271 10.34 -5.58 -0.67
CA THR A 271 11.20 -4.42 -0.38
C THR A 271 12.64 -4.57 -0.85
N ARG A 272 13.12 -5.79 -1.12
CA ARG A 272 14.48 -6.01 -1.60
C ARG A 272 14.61 -5.60 -3.07
N PRO A 273 15.61 -4.77 -3.42
CA PRO A 273 15.88 -4.50 -4.83
C PRO A 273 16.26 -5.81 -5.52
N VAL A 274 15.63 -6.08 -6.67
CA VAL A 274 16.08 -7.15 -7.55
C VAL A 274 17.47 -6.75 -8.06
N PRO A 275 18.51 -7.59 -7.89
CA PRO A 275 19.80 -7.30 -8.51
C PRO A 275 19.63 -7.12 -10.01
N ALA A 276 20.27 -6.06 -10.54
CA ALA A 276 20.24 -5.77 -11.97
C ALA A 276 20.96 -6.86 -12.78
#